data_82bb40ca626a0cb9ae2ddf62ab965ac6
#
_entry.id   82bb40ca626a0cb9ae2ddf62ab965ac6
#
_cell.length_a   1.000
_cell.length_b   1.000
_cell.length_c   1.000
_cell.angle_alpha   90.00
_cell.angle_beta   90.00
_cell.angle_gamma   90.00
#
_symmetry.space_group_name_H-M   'P 1'
#
loop_
_entity.id
_entity.type
_entity.pdbx_description
1 polymer ?
#
loop_
_entity_poly.entity_id
_entity_poly.type
_entity_poly.pdbx_seq_one_letter_code
_entity_poly.pdbx_strand_id
1 'polypeptide(L)'
;MGLRDGKSTEGQSDRQDAARVIRDGARGWQEKLRDGESGQTTVIMTLFLATFLMGFIAIGIDVQSLFAARRQVQAAADAAAVAAAEEYPDPNGEQTAASAVAKLNGFDDTATINPAYVHVVGTPQSGTYSGSSSFIEVQVSKAIPTFFSALVTRKSTVTVSARAVAAKGQTSPSCICLEGTTGTDLNMSNGTSLNLTGCGVMVNSTSSNAVTMAGSSKITSLSLGIASSSWTASANVGNAASISPSTKVITGVTTSCAPPMPIPPAFNAAQCTADPLTHYGNGGSSYNVGPGGDYTTTQSGGVACYNSLIVGSNSDTVNLNNGIYVINGGTLEFQNGHANTTNTGGNSVLFYLTNGAKMVIDQGANPNLTASTTGPYAGIVVYQDPANSSAMTMSGGSNTSFNGSILAPSSDITLSNGSGTNLSADMVAKTLTMTGSGDLAGTDVTVNGTPTTNFGTLNTTTAKLTE
;
A
#
# COMPACT_ATOMS: atom_id res chain seq x y z
N MET A 1 -12.91 -85.80 -105.34
CA MET A 1 -12.07 -86.03 -104.13
C MET A 1 -12.57 -85.10 -103.08
N GLY A 2 -13.18 -85.62 -102.14
CA GLY A 2 -14.03 -84.91 -101.23
C GLY A 2 -13.35 -84.47 -99.97
N LEU A 3 -13.87 -83.45 -99.40
CA LEU A 3 -13.73 -83.24 -97.97
C LEU A 3 -14.99 -82.53 -97.47
N ARG A 4 -15.63 -83.13 -96.56
CA ARG A 4 -16.82 -82.70 -95.86
C ARG A 4 -16.46 -81.70 -94.71
N ASP A 5 -17.15 -80.63 -94.71
CA ASP A 5 -17.31 -79.69 -93.58
C ASP A 5 -18.16 -80.24 -92.46
N GLY A 6 -17.62 -80.29 -91.26
CA GLY A 6 -18.31 -80.55 -90.05
C GLY A 6 -17.89 -79.60 -88.95
N LYS A 7 -18.53 -78.45 -88.84
CA LYS A 7 -18.34 -77.62 -87.66
C LYS A 7 -19.50 -76.58 -87.53
N SER A 8 -20.04 -76.55 -86.36
CA SER A 8 -20.70 -75.44 -85.69
C SER A 8 -22.13 -75.65 -85.18
N THR A 9 -22.23 -76.43 -84.13
CA THR A 9 -23.48 -76.44 -83.33
C THR A 9 -23.20 -76.39 -81.80
N GLU A 10 -21.93 -76.51 -81.33
CA GLU A 10 -21.59 -76.48 -79.87
C GLU A 10 -21.41 -75.12 -79.29
N GLY A 11 -21.01 -74.05 -80.01
CA GLY A 11 -20.73 -72.73 -79.51
C GLY A 11 -22.00 -71.83 -79.24
N GLN A 12 -23.15 -72.26 -79.67
CA GLN A 12 -24.37 -71.47 -79.51
C GLN A 12 -25.21 -71.83 -78.28
N SER A 13 -25.03 -73.03 -77.75
CA SER A 13 -25.66 -73.52 -76.51
C SER A 13 -25.00 -72.87 -75.29
N ASP A 14 -23.68 -72.86 -75.27
CA ASP A 14 -22.93 -72.31 -74.10
C ASP A 14 -23.11 -70.80 -73.93
N ARG A 15 -23.29 -70.09 -75.05
CA ARG A 15 -23.54 -68.63 -74.96
C ARG A 15 -24.98 -68.33 -74.51
N GLN A 16 -25.92 -69.19 -74.76
CA GLN A 16 -27.33 -69.02 -74.31
C GLN A 16 -27.45 -69.39 -72.82
N ASP A 17 -26.73 -70.37 -72.33
CA ASP A 17 -26.75 -70.72 -70.94
C ASP A 17 -25.96 -69.70 -70.05
N ALA A 18 -24.84 -69.17 -70.52
CA ALA A 18 -24.17 -68.09 -69.88
C ALA A 18 -25.01 -66.80 -69.80
N ALA A 19 -25.76 -66.51 -70.86
CA ALA A 19 -26.65 -65.36 -70.85
C ALA A 19 -27.87 -65.54 -69.95
N ARG A 20 -28.31 -66.81 -69.75
CA ARG A 20 -29.42 -67.15 -68.81
C ARG A 20 -28.92 -66.97 -67.37
N VAL A 21 -27.77 -67.51 -67.01
CA VAL A 21 -27.17 -67.40 -65.65
C VAL A 21 -26.93 -65.93 -65.25
N ILE A 22 -26.48 -65.10 -66.22
CA ILE A 22 -26.27 -63.65 -65.96
C ILE A 22 -27.65 -62.96 -65.79
N ARG A 23 -28.65 -63.37 -66.56
CA ARG A 23 -30.00 -62.78 -66.49
C ARG A 23 -30.76 -63.18 -65.24
N ASP A 24 -30.62 -64.43 -64.82
CA ASP A 24 -31.24 -64.93 -63.60
C ASP A 24 -30.49 -64.41 -62.34
N GLY A 25 -29.18 -64.24 -62.42
CA GLY A 25 -28.37 -63.54 -61.39
C GLY A 25 -28.77 -62.07 -61.24
N ALA A 26 -28.99 -61.37 -62.40
CA ALA A 26 -29.44 -59.96 -62.38
C ALA A 26 -30.89 -59.84 -61.88
N ARG A 27 -31.76 -60.77 -62.17
CA ARG A 27 -33.12 -60.81 -61.61
C ARG A 27 -33.11 -61.11 -60.09
N GLY A 28 -32.30 -61.98 -59.63
CA GLY A 28 -32.17 -62.26 -58.23
C GLY A 28 -31.65 -61.06 -57.41
N TRP A 29 -30.75 -60.26 -58.00
CA TRP A 29 -30.31 -58.98 -57.39
C TRP A 29 -31.39 -57.91 -57.43
N GLN A 30 -32.22 -57.84 -58.54
CA GLN A 30 -33.33 -56.90 -58.61
C GLN A 30 -34.53 -57.30 -57.73
N GLU A 31 -34.76 -58.56 -57.48
CA GLU A 31 -35.76 -59.04 -56.53
C GLU A 31 -35.37 -58.78 -55.10
N LYS A 32 -34.04 -58.99 -54.73
CA LYS A 32 -33.51 -58.61 -53.40
C LYS A 32 -33.57 -57.12 -53.15
N LEU A 33 -33.47 -56.28 -54.15
CA LEU A 33 -33.60 -54.82 -54.00
C LEU A 33 -35.10 -54.39 -53.99
N ARG A 34 -35.99 -55.26 -54.28
CA ARG A 34 -37.44 -54.98 -54.36
C ARG A 34 -38.27 -55.50 -53.19
N ASP A 35 -37.65 -56.26 -52.31
CA ASP A 35 -38.21 -56.61 -51.01
C ASP A 35 -38.21 -55.35 -50.13
N GLY A 36 -39.34 -54.68 -50.10
CA GLY A 36 -39.52 -53.36 -49.51
C GLY A 36 -39.42 -53.26 -48.01
N GLU A 37 -38.88 -54.30 -47.34
CA GLU A 37 -38.64 -54.24 -45.88
C GLU A 37 -37.26 -53.67 -45.53
N SER A 38 -36.24 -53.72 -46.36
CA SER A 38 -34.92 -53.21 -46.12
C SER A 38 -34.87 -51.66 -46.19
N GLY A 39 -35.75 -51.01 -46.95
CA GLY A 39 -35.84 -49.54 -47.04
C GLY A 39 -36.38 -48.89 -45.78
N GLN A 40 -37.36 -49.52 -45.16
CA GLN A 40 -38.00 -49.00 -43.96
C GLN A 40 -37.03 -49.04 -42.75
N THR A 41 -36.29 -50.14 -42.60
CA THR A 41 -35.24 -50.27 -41.52
C THR A 41 -34.12 -49.26 -41.69
N THR A 42 -33.68 -49.00 -42.93
CA THR A 42 -32.64 -48.01 -43.24
C THR A 42 -33.09 -46.58 -42.90
N VAL A 43 -34.36 -46.21 -43.24
CA VAL A 43 -34.91 -44.90 -42.90
C VAL A 43 -35.04 -44.72 -41.39
N ILE A 44 -35.53 -45.74 -40.67
CA ILE A 44 -35.64 -45.69 -39.22
C ILE A 44 -34.27 -45.59 -38.60
N MET A 45 -33.27 -46.39 -39.03
CA MET A 45 -31.91 -46.33 -38.52
C MET A 45 -31.20 -45.00 -38.80
N THR A 46 -31.42 -44.43 -39.99
CA THR A 46 -30.88 -43.11 -40.33
C THR A 46 -31.50 -42.02 -39.46
N LEU A 47 -32.81 -42.09 -39.21
CA LEU A 47 -33.51 -41.16 -38.34
C LEU A 47 -33.00 -41.23 -36.89
N PHE A 48 -32.82 -42.46 -36.38
CA PHE A 48 -32.23 -42.68 -35.05
C PHE A 48 -30.80 -42.15 -34.96
N LEU A 49 -29.96 -42.46 -35.94
CA LEU A 49 -28.57 -42.00 -35.98
C LEU A 49 -28.49 -40.48 -36.11
N ALA A 50 -29.33 -39.85 -36.96
CA ALA A 50 -29.39 -38.40 -37.10
C ALA A 50 -29.82 -37.73 -35.79
N THR A 51 -30.87 -38.26 -35.13
CA THR A 51 -31.34 -37.71 -33.83
C THR A 51 -30.27 -37.87 -32.73
N PHE A 52 -29.59 -39.01 -32.70
CA PHE A 52 -28.51 -39.27 -31.76
C PHE A 52 -27.30 -38.36 -31.98
N LEU A 53 -26.86 -38.18 -33.23
CA LEU A 53 -25.80 -37.25 -33.60
C LEU A 53 -26.16 -35.78 -33.26
N MET A 54 -27.38 -35.35 -33.57
CA MET A 54 -27.85 -34.03 -33.18
C MET A 54 -27.85 -33.83 -31.67
N GLY A 55 -28.25 -34.86 -30.91
CA GLY A 55 -28.19 -34.83 -29.46
C GLY A 55 -26.76 -34.63 -28.91
N PHE A 56 -25.76 -35.33 -29.46
CA PHE A 56 -24.35 -35.14 -29.07
C PHE A 56 -23.82 -33.76 -29.44
N ILE A 57 -24.12 -33.25 -30.64
CA ILE A 57 -23.70 -31.91 -31.07
C ILE A 57 -24.32 -30.85 -30.13
N ALA A 58 -25.60 -31.03 -29.80
CA ALA A 58 -26.33 -30.13 -28.93
C ALA A 58 -25.73 -30.06 -27.51
N ILE A 59 -25.41 -31.21 -26.91
CA ILE A 59 -24.69 -31.28 -25.61
C ILE A 59 -23.31 -30.66 -25.74
N GLY A 60 -22.60 -30.90 -26.83
CA GLY A 60 -21.28 -30.33 -27.10
C GLY A 60 -21.29 -28.79 -27.10
N ILE A 61 -22.31 -28.17 -27.67
CA ILE A 61 -22.51 -26.71 -27.69
C ILE A 61 -22.70 -26.18 -26.25
N ASP A 62 -23.56 -26.79 -25.45
CA ASP A 62 -23.79 -26.39 -24.06
C ASP A 62 -22.52 -26.53 -23.22
N VAL A 63 -21.83 -27.65 -23.34
CA VAL A 63 -20.56 -27.89 -22.60
C VAL A 63 -19.50 -26.85 -22.98
N GLN A 64 -19.37 -26.57 -24.28
CA GLN A 64 -18.41 -25.55 -24.73
C GLN A 64 -18.77 -24.16 -24.21
N SER A 65 -20.04 -23.77 -24.17
CA SER A 65 -20.52 -22.50 -23.64
C SER A 65 -20.23 -22.38 -22.15
N LEU A 66 -20.42 -23.45 -21.36
CA LEU A 66 -20.09 -23.48 -19.92
C LEU A 66 -18.58 -23.39 -19.65
N PHE A 67 -17.74 -24.03 -20.46
CA PHE A 67 -16.28 -23.88 -20.35
C PHE A 67 -15.81 -22.46 -20.72
N ALA A 68 -16.43 -21.85 -21.73
CA ALA A 68 -16.14 -20.45 -22.08
C ALA A 68 -16.56 -19.51 -20.94
N ALA A 69 -17.77 -19.70 -20.40
CA ALA A 69 -18.26 -18.94 -19.26
C ALA A 69 -17.36 -19.09 -18.02
N ARG A 70 -16.91 -20.32 -17.71
CA ARG A 70 -16.01 -20.55 -16.57
C ARG A 70 -14.71 -19.76 -16.67
N ARG A 71 -14.11 -19.69 -17.88
CA ARG A 71 -12.90 -18.87 -18.10
C ARG A 71 -13.18 -17.38 -17.93
N GLN A 72 -14.33 -16.90 -18.39
CA GLN A 72 -14.72 -15.50 -18.22
C GLN A 72 -15.01 -15.14 -16.76
N VAL A 73 -15.72 -16.02 -16.02
CA VAL A 73 -15.98 -15.83 -14.58
C VAL A 73 -14.68 -15.83 -13.81
N GLN A 74 -13.71 -16.71 -14.15
CA GLN A 74 -12.40 -16.73 -13.50
C GLN A 74 -11.64 -15.44 -13.76
N ALA A 75 -11.55 -14.96 -15.00
CA ALA A 75 -10.89 -13.70 -15.32
C ALA A 75 -11.53 -12.50 -14.60
N ALA A 76 -12.86 -12.49 -14.45
CA ALA A 76 -13.54 -11.47 -13.68
C ALA A 76 -13.26 -11.56 -12.19
N ALA A 77 -13.19 -12.77 -11.62
CA ALA A 77 -12.83 -12.97 -10.22
C ALA A 77 -11.39 -12.54 -9.94
N ASP A 78 -10.45 -12.89 -10.82
CA ASP A 78 -9.03 -12.50 -10.72
C ASP A 78 -8.87 -10.97 -10.71
N ALA A 79 -9.51 -10.30 -11.66
CA ALA A 79 -9.45 -8.84 -11.73
C ALA A 79 -10.16 -8.16 -10.54
N ALA A 80 -11.30 -8.70 -10.09
CA ALA A 80 -12.04 -8.19 -8.94
C ALA A 80 -11.27 -8.38 -7.63
N ALA A 81 -10.55 -9.50 -7.47
CA ALA A 81 -9.73 -9.76 -6.28
C ALA A 81 -8.58 -8.77 -6.16
N VAL A 82 -7.91 -8.44 -7.27
CA VAL A 82 -6.84 -7.43 -7.29
C VAL A 82 -7.42 -6.06 -6.93
N ALA A 83 -8.55 -5.66 -7.54
CA ALA A 83 -9.17 -4.38 -7.26
C ALA A 83 -9.63 -4.24 -5.79
N ALA A 84 -10.23 -5.29 -5.23
CA ALA A 84 -10.60 -5.31 -3.81
C ALA A 84 -9.37 -5.19 -2.90
N ALA A 85 -8.27 -5.89 -3.26
CA ALA A 85 -7.06 -5.88 -2.45
C ALA A 85 -6.34 -4.52 -2.44
N GLU A 86 -6.53 -3.69 -3.47
CA GLU A 86 -5.99 -2.32 -3.53
C GLU A 86 -6.72 -1.36 -2.60
N GLU A 87 -8.02 -1.58 -2.36
CA GLU A 87 -8.85 -0.73 -1.48
C GLU A 87 -8.73 -1.08 0.01
N TYR A 88 -7.99 -2.16 0.36
CA TYR A 88 -7.78 -2.51 1.76
C TYR A 88 -7.13 -1.35 2.54
N PRO A 89 -7.59 -0.98 3.76
CA PRO A 89 -8.51 -1.71 4.65
C PRO A 89 -9.97 -1.21 4.66
N ASP A 90 -10.48 -0.60 3.61
CA ASP A 90 -11.88 -0.15 3.56
C ASP A 90 -12.82 -1.26 3.01
N PRO A 91 -13.59 -1.98 3.85
CA PRO A 91 -14.45 -3.07 3.38
C PRO A 91 -15.54 -2.62 2.39
N ASN A 92 -15.99 -1.37 2.47
CA ASN A 92 -16.96 -0.82 1.52
C ASN A 92 -16.30 -0.49 0.18
N GLY A 93 -15.08 0.05 0.22
CA GLY A 93 -14.24 0.26 -0.95
C GLY A 93 -13.89 -1.06 -1.62
N GLU A 94 -13.47 -2.07 -0.87
CA GLU A 94 -13.16 -3.43 -1.36
C GLU A 94 -14.32 -4.02 -2.16
N GLN A 95 -15.55 -4.02 -1.60
CA GLN A 95 -16.72 -4.55 -2.29
C GLN A 95 -17.10 -3.70 -3.51
N THR A 96 -17.03 -2.38 -3.40
CA THR A 96 -17.38 -1.46 -4.49
C THR A 96 -16.42 -1.61 -5.67
N ALA A 97 -15.12 -1.70 -5.41
CA ALA A 97 -14.10 -1.88 -6.44
C ALA A 97 -14.23 -3.26 -7.12
N ALA A 98 -14.44 -4.33 -6.33
CA ALA A 98 -14.68 -5.67 -6.86
C ALA A 98 -15.88 -5.70 -7.81
N SER A 99 -17.02 -5.13 -7.38
CA SER A 99 -18.24 -5.08 -8.18
C SER A 99 -18.06 -4.25 -9.46
N ALA A 100 -17.40 -3.09 -9.37
CA ALA A 100 -17.12 -2.24 -10.53
C ALA A 100 -16.27 -2.95 -11.60
N VAL A 101 -15.19 -3.62 -11.16
CA VAL A 101 -14.29 -4.33 -12.07
C VAL A 101 -14.96 -5.60 -12.66
N ALA A 102 -15.71 -6.35 -11.84
CA ALA A 102 -16.50 -7.49 -12.33
C ALA A 102 -17.50 -7.05 -13.39
N LYS A 103 -18.18 -5.91 -13.21
CA LYS A 103 -19.11 -5.31 -14.16
C LYS A 103 -18.43 -4.97 -15.49
N LEU A 104 -17.23 -4.39 -15.47
CA LEU A 104 -16.45 -4.12 -16.68
C LEU A 104 -16.10 -5.41 -17.45
N ASN A 105 -16.00 -6.54 -16.75
CA ASN A 105 -15.79 -7.86 -17.33
C ASN A 105 -17.08 -8.59 -17.71
N GLY A 106 -18.24 -7.93 -17.65
CA GLY A 106 -19.56 -8.47 -18.04
C GLY A 106 -20.34 -9.18 -16.92
N PHE A 107 -19.88 -9.04 -15.67
CA PHE A 107 -20.50 -9.61 -14.47
C PHE A 107 -21.08 -8.53 -13.58
N ASP A 108 -22.22 -7.96 -14.01
CA ASP A 108 -22.93 -6.91 -13.30
C ASP A 108 -23.83 -7.52 -12.21
N ASP A 109 -23.54 -7.24 -10.94
CA ASP A 109 -24.31 -7.67 -9.77
C ASP A 109 -25.54 -6.79 -9.51
N THR A 110 -25.61 -5.62 -10.17
CA THR A 110 -26.75 -4.70 -10.11
C THR A 110 -27.73 -4.85 -11.26
N ALA A 111 -27.49 -5.79 -12.20
CA ALA A 111 -28.33 -6.00 -13.36
C ALA A 111 -29.74 -6.49 -12.95
N THR A 112 -30.79 -5.91 -13.57
CA THR A 112 -32.19 -6.27 -13.31
C THR A 112 -32.54 -7.68 -13.81
N ILE A 113 -31.85 -8.13 -14.86
CA ILE A 113 -32.09 -9.45 -15.49
C ILE A 113 -30.80 -10.27 -15.35
N ASN A 114 -30.90 -11.44 -14.71
CA ASN A 114 -29.81 -12.37 -14.49
C ASN A 114 -28.55 -11.69 -13.91
N PRO A 115 -28.64 -11.07 -12.72
CA PRO A 115 -27.51 -10.43 -12.07
C PRO A 115 -26.41 -11.45 -11.81
N ALA A 116 -25.15 -11.01 -11.89
CA ALA A 116 -24.03 -11.77 -11.36
C ALA A 116 -24.05 -11.68 -9.83
N TYR A 117 -23.37 -12.60 -9.17
CA TYR A 117 -23.05 -12.49 -7.74
C TYR A 117 -21.57 -12.17 -7.61
N VAL A 118 -21.27 -11.03 -7.00
CA VAL A 118 -19.89 -10.59 -6.70
C VAL A 118 -19.81 -10.36 -5.20
N HIS A 119 -18.93 -11.08 -4.53
CA HIS A 119 -18.80 -11.01 -3.08
C HIS A 119 -17.36 -11.05 -2.63
N VAL A 120 -16.97 -10.05 -1.84
CA VAL A 120 -15.70 -10.00 -1.15
C VAL A 120 -15.85 -10.74 0.18
N VAL A 121 -15.16 -11.87 0.30
CA VAL A 121 -15.22 -12.72 1.50
C VAL A 121 -14.30 -12.19 2.60
N GLY A 122 -13.35 -11.32 2.25
CA GLY A 122 -12.32 -10.87 3.18
C GLY A 122 -11.20 -11.91 3.32
N THR A 123 -11.09 -12.56 4.47
CA THR A 123 -10.08 -13.61 4.69
C THR A 123 -10.42 -14.87 3.89
N PRO A 124 -9.47 -15.45 3.12
CA PRO A 124 -9.71 -16.66 2.33
C PRO A 124 -10.18 -17.84 3.18
N GLN A 125 -11.23 -18.52 2.69
CA GLN A 125 -11.86 -19.64 3.42
C GLN A 125 -11.25 -21.00 3.08
N SER A 126 -10.51 -21.11 1.98
CA SER A 126 -9.92 -22.36 1.50
C SER A 126 -8.64 -22.12 0.70
N GLY A 127 -7.90 -23.16 0.38
CA GLY A 127 -6.66 -23.11 -0.40
C GLY A 127 -5.42 -22.81 0.44
N THR A 128 -4.34 -22.47 -0.24
CA THR A 128 -3.00 -22.26 0.39
C THR A 128 -3.00 -21.13 1.41
N TYR A 129 -3.83 -20.11 1.20
CA TYR A 129 -3.87 -18.88 2.03
C TYR A 129 -5.07 -18.86 2.98
N SER A 130 -5.72 -20.01 3.21
CA SER A 130 -6.88 -20.10 4.12
C SER A 130 -6.57 -19.58 5.51
N GLY A 131 -7.43 -18.71 6.04
CA GLY A 131 -7.30 -18.09 7.36
C GLY A 131 -6.27 -16.96 7.47
N SER A 132 -5.56 -16.63 6.38
CA SER A 132 -4.56 -15.55 6.41
C SER A 132 -5.21 -14.18 6.19
N SER A 133 -5.04 -13.28 7.16
CA SER A 133 -5.56 -11.91 7.10
C SER A 133 -4.83 -11.00 6.08
N SER A 134 -3.67 -11.44 5.58
CA SER A 134 -2.90 -10.72 4.56
C SER A 134 -3.44 -10.89 3.14
N PHE A 135 -4.48 -11.67 2.96
CA PHE A 135 -5.06 -11.96 1.67
C PHE A 135 -6.57 -11.68 1.67
N ILE A 136 -7.10 -11.42 0.49
CA ILE A 136 -8.53 -11.20 0.26
C ILE A 136 -9.03 -12.22 -0.77
N GLU A 137 -10.20 -12.80 -0.52
CA GLU A 137 -10.88 -13.69 -1.45
C GLU A 137 -12.08 -12.98 -2.06
N VAL A 138 -12.23 -13.08 -3.37
CA VAL A 138 -13.43 -12.63 -4.09
C VAL A 138 -14.04 -13.81 -4.82
N GLN A 139 -15.36 -13.92 -4.72
CA GLN A 139 -16.18 -14.91 -5.40
C GLN A 139 -17.06 -14.22 -6.42
N VAL A 140 -17.03 -14.73 -7.66
CA VAL A 140 -17.91 -14.29 -8.74
C VAL A 140 -18.70 -15.48 -9.26
N SER A 141 -20.00 -15.32 -9.43
CA SER A 141 -20.83 -16.36 -10.05
C SER A 141 -21.95 -15.77 -10.90
N LYS A 142 -22.38 -16.53 -11.89
CA LYS A 142 -23.49 -16.17 -12.78
C LYS A 142 -24.24 -17.41 -13.27
N ALA A 143 -25.54 -17.31 -13.39
CA ALA A 143 -26.38 -18.34 -14.02
C ALA A 143 -26.23 -18.23 -15.56
N ILE A 144 -25.74 -19.29 -16.18
CA ILE A 144 -25.54 -19.38 -17.63
C ILE A 144 -26.68 -20.19 -18.22
N PRO A 145 -27.40 -19.69 -19.24
CA PRO A 145 -28.47 -20.44 -19.89
C PRO A 145 -27.93 -21.66 -20.63
N THR A 146 -28.65 -22.77 -20.53
CA THR A 146 -28.40 -23.99 -21.28
C THR A 146 -29.57 -24.25 -22.20
N PHE A 147 -29.29 -24.64 -23.43
CA PHE A 147 -30.31 -24.82 -24.44
C PHE A 147 -30.73 -26.27 -24.57
N PHE A 148 -29.81 -27.17 -24.73
CA PHE A 148 -30.04 -28.56 -25.02
C PHE A 148 -29.98 -29.45 -23.77
N SER A 149 -29.12 -29.17 -22.86
CA SER A 149 -29.08 -29.90 -21.60
C SER A 149 -30.32 -29.66 -20.74
N ALA A 150 -31.02 -28.52 -20.94
CA ALA A 150 -32.29 -28.24 -20.29
C ALA A 150 -33.37 -29.26 -20.62
N LEU A 151 -33.34 -29.83 -21.84
CA LEU A 151 -34.29 -30.87 -22.29
C LEU A 151 -34.12 -32.17 -21.48
N VAL A 152 -32.88 -32.50 -21.07
CA VAL A 152 -32.55 -33.71 -20.31
C VAL A 152 -32.63 -33.47 -18.81
N THR A 153 -32.06 -32.36 -18.32
CA THR A 153 -31.94 -32.06 -16.91
C THR A 153 -33.11 -31.30 -16.33
N ARG A 154 -33.99 -30.75 -17.16
CA ARG A 154 -35.10 -29.84 -16.82
C ARG A 154 -34.62 -28.54 -16.11
N LYS A 155 -33.35 -28.21 -16.21
CA LYS A 155 -32.79 -26.96 -15.71
C LYS A 155 -32.35 -26.08 -16.86
N SER A 156 -32.97 -24.90 -16.97
CA SER A 156 -32.67 -23.92 -18.01
C SER A 156 -31.40 -23.12 -17.82
N THR A 157 -30.80 -23.21 -16.63
CA THR A 157 -29.56 -22.51 -16.27
C THR A 157 -28.64 -23.39 -15.44
N VAL A 158 -27.35 -23.17 -15.56
CA VAL A 158 -26.29 -23.72 -14.69
C VAL A 158 -25.48 -22.57 -14.09
N THR A 159 -25.35 -22.51 -12.78
CA THR A 159 -24.51 -21.51 -12.12
C THR A 159 -23.06 -21.89 -12.31
N VAL A 160 -22.29 -20.98 -12.88
CA VAL A 160 -20.84 -21.06 -13.00
C VAL A 160 -20.25 -20.10 -11.98
N SER A 161 -19.34 -20.59 -11.16
CA SER A 161 -18.66 -19.80 -10.13
C SER A 161 -17.14 -19.93 -10.25
N ALA A 162 -16.46 -18.88 -9.86
CA ALA A 162 -15.01 -18.84 -9.67
C ALA A 162 -14.67 -18.07 -8.41
N ARG A 163 -13.52 -18.38 -7.86
CA ARG A 163 -12.91 -17.65 -6.75
C ARG A 163 -11.50 -17.24 -7.13
N ALA A 164 -11.06 -16.12 -6.58
CA ALA A 164 -9.69 -15.67 -6.71
C ALA A 164 -9.21 -15.11 -5.39
N VAL A 165 -7.92 -15.24 -5.13
CA VAL A 165 -7.26 -14.73 -3.93
C VAL A 165 -6.14 -13.77 -4.34
N ALA A 166 -6.17 -12.56 -3.80
CA ALA A 166 -5.12 -11.59 -3.98
C ALA A 166 -4.47 -11.23 -2.64
N ALA A 167 -3.18 -10.93 -2.67
CA ALA A 167 -2.50 -10.34 -1.53
C ALA A 167 -3.02 -8.91 -1.35
N LYS A 168 -3.41 -8.56 -0.13
CA LYS A 168 -3.84 -7.21 0.22
C LYS A 168 -2.70 -6.23 0.04
N GLY A 169 -2.99 -5.05 -0.48
CA GLY A 169 -2.09 -3.92 -0.40
C GLY A 169 -1.80 -3.65 1.09
N GLN A 170 -0.54 -3.71 1.50
CA GLN A 170 -0.20 -3.30 2.86
C GLN A 170 -0.07 -1.78 2.88
N THR A 171 -0.83 -1.13 3.75
CA THR A 171 -0.62 0.27 4.07
C THR A 171 0.38 0.35 5.22
N SER A 172 1.39 1.17 5.06
CA SER A 172 2.34 1.47 6.11
C SER A 172 2.11 2.90 6.57
N PRO A 173 1.77 3.12 7.85
CA PRO A 173 1.71 4.47 8.36
C PRO A 173 3.11 5.10 8.27
N SER A 174 3.18 6.38 7.91
CA SER A 174 4.43 7.13 7.89
C SER A 174 4.61 7.85 9.21
N CYS A 175 5.75 7.65 9.87
CA CYS A 175 6.14 8.41 11.06
C CYS A 175 7.06 9.58 10.70
N ILE A 176 7.75 9.50 9.59
CA ILE A 176 8.57 10.61 9.08
C ILE A 176 8.03 11.01 7.72
N CYS A 177 7.69 12.28 7.61
CA CYS A 177 7.18 12.92 6.40
C CYS A 177 8.11 14.08 6.04
N LEU A 178 8.76 14.01 4.86
CA LEU A 178 9.63 15.05 4.34
C LEU A 178 8.94 15.76 3.19
N GLU A 179 8.68 17.05 3.38
CA GLU A 179 7.82 17.89 2.54
C GLU A 179 8.58 18.66 1.44
N GLY A 180 9.88 18.48 1.32
CA GLY A 180 10.66 19.04 0.23
C GLY A 180 10.11 18.53 -1.12
N THR A 181 10.06 19.41 -2.12
CA THR A 181 9.52 19.07 -3.44
C THR A 181 10.63 18.81 -4.47
N THR A 182 11.83 19.29 -4.20
CA THR A 182 12.99 19.22 -5.10
C THR A 182 14.29 19.08 -4.29
N GLY A 183 15.28 18.42 -4.88
CA GLY A 183 16.57 18.20 -4.24
C GLY A 183 16.58 16.99 -3.31
N THR A 184 17.52 16.95 -2.38
CA THR A 184 17.66 15.86 -1.41
C THR A 184 16.91 16.20 -0.15
N ASP A 185 15.83 15.45 0.14
CA ASP A 185 15.05 15.64 1.36
C ASP A 185 15.59 14.78 2.51
N LEU A 186 16.06 13.57 2.22
CA LEU A 186 16.70 12.71 3.19
C LEU A 186 18.18 12.52 2.82
N ASN A 187 19.07 13.05 3.66
CA ASN A 187 20.51 12.88 3.50
C ASN A 187 21.11 12.20 4.73
N MET A 188 21.72 11.04 4.55
CA MET A 188 22.33 10.26 5.62
C MET A 188 23.79 9.95 5.29
N SER A 189 24.70 10.19 6.24
CA SER A 189 26.12 9.93 6.03
C SER A 189 26.83 9.48 7.30
N ASN A 190 28.00 8.87 7.12
CA ASN A 190 28.97 8.58 8.21
C ASN A 190 28.43 7.74 9.39
N GLY A 191 27.73 6.64 9.08
CA GLY A 191 27.31 5.68 10.11
C GLY A 191 26.02 6.02 10.84
N THR A 192 25.23 6.94 10.32
CA THR A 192 23.93 7.31 10.89
C THR A 192 22.90 6.19 10.76
N SER A 193 22.02 6.06 11.72
CA SER A 193 20.94 5.08 11.74
C SER A 193 19.56 5.76 11.85
N LEU A 194 18.64 5.37 10.96
CA LEU A 194 17.23 5.70 11.06
C LEU A 194 16.46 4.41 11.33
N ASN A 195 15.95 4.28 12.56
CA ASN A 195 15.31 3.05 13.03
C ASN A 195 13.86 3.34 13.43
N LEU A 196 12.91 2.87 12.59
CA LEU A 196 11.48 3.12 12.78
C LEU A 196 10.77 1.80 13.07
N THR A 197 10.08 1.74 14.23
CA THR A 197 9.33 0.58 14.64
C THR A 197 7.85 0.77 14.33
N GLY A 198 7.32 -0.05 13.44
CA GLY A 198 5.87 -0.06 13.13
C GLY A 198 5.43 0.96 12.08
N CYS A 199 6.33 1.73 11.49
CA CYS A 199 6.00 2.76 10.49
C CYS A 199 7.09 2.97 9.45
N GLY A 200 6.84 3.86 8.49
CA GLY A 200 7.71 4.16 7.36
C GLY A 200 8.18 5.60 7.29
N VAL A 201 8.97 5.88 6.27
CA VAL A 201 9.40 7.21 5.84
C VAL A 201 8.71 7.55 4.53
N MET A 202 8.24 8.79 4.40
CA MET A 202 7.75 9.33 3.13
C MET A 202 8.53 10.58 2.75
N VAL A 203 8.97 10.63 1.48
CA VAL A 203 9.82 11.68 0.92
C VAL A 203 9.13 12.25 -0.32
N ASN A 204 8.72 13.51 -0.26
CA ASN A 204 7.92 14.16 -1.31
C ASN A 204 8.76 14.73 -2.46
N SER A 205 10.08 14.72 -2.36
CA SER A 205 10.94 15.19 -3.47
C SER A 205 10.80 14.34 -4.72
N THR A 206 10.63 15.02 -5.86
CA THR A 206 10.59 14.38 -7.18
C THR A 206 11.96 14.26 -7.84
N SER A 207 13.03 14.68 -7.16
CA SER A 207 14.39 14.64 -7.69
C SER A 207 14.97 13.23 -7.68
N SER A 208 15.83 12.92 -8.64
CA SER A 208 16.53 11.62 -8.71
C SER A 208 17.46 11.36 -7.51
N ASN A 209 17.79 12.38 -6.74
CA ASN A 209 18.58 12.33 -5.51
C ASN A 209 17.74 12.66 -4.25
N ALA A 210 16.43 12.44 -4.29
CA ALA A 210 15.51 12.71 -3.16
C ALA A 210 15.97 12.10 -1.83
N VAL A 211 16.57 10.91 -1.88
CA VAL A 211 17.21 10.23 -0.75
C VAL A 211 18.64 9.92 -1.12
N THR A 212 19.60 10.32 -0.30
CA THR A 212 21.02 10.00 -0.46
C THR A 212 21.58 9.38 0.81
N MET A 213 22.32 8.30 0.65
CA MET A 213 22.94 7.58 1.76
C MET A 213 24.41 7.31 1.47
N ALA A 214 25.28 7.68 2.38
CA ALA A 214 26.73 7.47 2.27
C ALA A 214 27.34 6.89 3.55
N GLY A 215 28.55 6.35 3.43
CA GLY A 215 29.20 5.68 4.54
C GLY A 215 28.44 4.43 4.97
N SER A 216 28.47 4.09 6.25
CA SER A 216 27.75 2.94 6.83
C SER A 216 26.35 3.29 7.33
N SER A 217 25.71 4.31 6.75
CA SER A 217 24.36 4.73 7.16
C SER A 217 23.31 3.65 6.91
N LYS A 218 22.28 3.60 7.75
CA LYS A 218 21.29 2.54 7.72
C LYS A 218 19.88 3.06 7.92
N ILE A 219 18.95 2.58 7.10
CA ILE A 219 17.49 2.74 7.31
C ILE A 219 16.90 1.38 7.67
N THR A 220 16.13 1.34 8.75
CA THR A 220 15.29 0.23 9.16
C THR A 220 13.90 0.76 9.42
N SER A 221 12.92 0.38 8.61
CA SER A 221 11.53 0.83 8.70
C SER A 221 10.59 -0.18 8.04
N LEU A 222 9.28 0.00 8.18
CA LEU A 222 8.31 -0.80 7.41
C LEU A 222 8.37 -0.45 5.92
N SER A 223 8.54 0.84 5.60
CA SER A 223 8.55 1.31 4.21
C SER A 223 9.36 2.59 4.05
N LEU A 224 9.83 2.81 2.83
CA LEU A 224 10.41 4.05 2.35
C LEU A 224 9.70 4.44 1.05
N GLY A 225 8.80 5.42 1.13
CA GLY A 225 8.10 5.98 -0.02
C GLY A 225 8.84 7.19 -0.56
N ILE A 226 9.04 7.25 -1.87
CA ILE A 226 9.74 8.34 -2.55
C ILE A 226 8.88 8.80 -3.72
N ALA A 227 8.54 10.09 -3.78
CA ALA A 227 7.73 10.63 -4.86
C ALA A 227 8.46 10.57 -6.22
N SER A 228 9.78 10.62 -6.23
CA SER A 228 10.55 10.48 -7.46
C SER A 228 10.42 9.08 -8.07
N SER A 229 10.00 9.03 -9.32
CA SER A 229 10.03 7.79 -10.14
C SER A 229 11.42 7.50 -10.74
N SER A 230 12.33 8.48 -10.74
CA SER A 230 13.68 8.36 -11.27
C SER A 230 14.73 8.01 -10.22
N TRP A 231 14.35 7.94 -8.95
CA TRP A 231 15.26 7.54 -7.88
C TRP A 231 15.63 6.05 -7.99
N THR A 232 16.91 5.74 -7.80
CA THR A 232 17.39 4.35 -7.76
C THR A 232 18.38 4.17 -6.61
N ALA A 233 18.31 3.03 -5.92
CA ALA A 233 19.24 2.71 -4.84
C ALA A 233 20.69 2.63 -5.33
N SER A 234 20.93 2.10 -6.52
CA SER A 234 22.27 1.97 -7.10
C SER A 234 22.99 3.30 -7.32
N ALA A 235 22.26 4.38 -7.54
CA ALA A 235 22.81 5.72 -7.73
C ALA A 235 22.98 6.51 -6.44
N ASN A 236 22.14 6.23 -5.43
CA ASN A 236 21.97 7.09 -4.26
C ASN A 236 22.37 6.44 -2.93
N VAL A 237 22.55 5.12 -2.91
CA VAL A 237 22.94 4.38 -1.69
C VAL A 237 24.38 3.89 -1.87
N GLY A 238 25.30 4.44 -1.10
CA GLY A 238 26.72 4.08 -1.16
C GLY A 238 26.98 2.61 -0.76
N ASN A 239 28.10 2.06 -1.17
CA ASN A 239 28.42 0.63 -1.01
C ASN A 239 28.38 0.10 0.44
N ALA A 240 28.65 0.96 1.41
CA ALA A 240 28.62 0.60 2.85
C ALA A 240 27.27 0.96 3.51
N ALA A 241 26.44 1.74 2.85
CA ALA A 241 25.12 2.10 3.35
C ALA A 241 24.12 0.98 3.06
N SER A 242 23.08 0.87 3.87
CA SER A 242 22.10 -0.18 3.71
C SER A 242 20.66 0.28 4.05
N ILE A 243 19.73 -0.22 3.25
CA ILE A 243 18.32 -0.20 3.60
C ILE A 243 18.00 -1.61 4.06
N SER A 244 17.41 -1.75 5.25
CA SER A 244 17.15 -3.06 5.85
C SER A 244 16.29 -3.91 4.92
N PRO A 245 16.51 -5.24 4.84
CA PRO A 245 15.72 -6.14 4.00
C PRO A 245 14.21 -6.10 4.26
N SER A 246 13.80 -5.76 5.48
CA SER A 246 12.40 -5.58 5.85
C SER A 246 11.79 -4.27 5.34
N THR A 247 12.63 -3.28 4.99
CA THR A 247 12.17 -1.99 4.48
C THR A 247 11.75 -2.12 3.03
N LYS A 248 10.50 -1.84 2.75
CA LYS A 248 9.98 -1.81 1.40
C LYS A 248 10.18 -0.44 0.77
N VAL A 249 10.93 -0.37 -0.32
CA VAL A 249 11.16 0.87 -1.08
C VAL A 249 10.14 0.98 -2.20
N ILE A 250 9.41 2.09 -2.26
CA ILE A 250 8.40 2.38 -3.28
C ILE A 250 8.70 3.75 -3.88
N THR A 251 8.86 3.79 -5.19
CA THR A 251 9.14 5.01 -5.96
C THR A 251 7.93 5.46 -6.77
N GLY A 252 7.84 6.74 -7.10
CA GLY A 252 6.71 7.29 -7.86
C GLY A 252 5.44 7.44 -7.01
N VAL A 253 5.58 7.63 -5.70
CA VAL A 253 4.43 7.85 -4.79
C VAL A 253 3.78 9.19 -5.11
N THR A 254 2.46 9.21 -5.28
CA THR A 254 1.70 10.41 -5.64
C THR A 254 0.92 11.02 -4.48
N THR A 255 0.86 10.34 -3.34
CA THR A 255 0.15 10.81 -2.15
C THR A 255 1.07 11.65 -1.27
N SER A 256 0.63 12.86 -0.91
CA SER A 256 1.31 13.70 0.08
C SER A 256 1.13 13.10 1.48
N CYS A 257 2.17 13.19 2.30
CA CYS A 257 2.13 12.80 3.70
C CYS A 257 1.84 13.96 4.66
N ALA A 258 1.59 15.17 4.13
CA ALA A 258 1.34 16.34 4.96
C ALA A 258 0.07 16.18 5.81
N PRO A 259 0.18 16.19 7.15
CA PRO A 259 -0.98 16.22 8.01
C PRO A 259 -1.64 17.60 7.98
N PRO A 260 -2.92 17.71 8.36
CA PRO A 260 -3.52 19.00 8.58
C PRO A 260 -2.79 19.72 9.73
N MET A 261 -2.24 20.90 9.46
CA MET A 261 -1.56 21.70 10.48
C MET A 261 -2.56 22.26 11.48
N PRO A 262 -2.26 22.24 12.79
CA PRO A 262 -3.11 22.86 13.80
C PRO A 262 -3.14 24.38 13.64
N ILE A 263 -4.21 25.01 14.12
CA ILE A 263 -4.29 26.47 14.17
C ILE A 263 -3.19 26.99 15.12
N PRO A 264 -2.37 27.97 14.69
CA PRO A 264 -1.33 28.54 15.54
C PRO A 264 -1.85 29.05 16.88
N PRO A 265 -1.10 28.91 17.98
CA PRO A 265 -1.47 29.47 19.26
C PRO A 265 -1.59 31.00 19.18
N ALA A 266 -2.66 31.55 19.73
CA ALA A 266 -2.80 33.00 19.83
C ALA A 266 -1.90 33.57 20.92
N PHE A 267 -1.12 34.59 20.61
CA PHE A 267 -0.26 35.31 21.53
C PHE A 267 -0.16 36.79 21.23
N ASN A 268 0.28 37.60 22.22
CA ASN A 268 0.56 39.00 22.04
C ASN A 268 2.08 39.22 21.94
N ALA A 269 2.55 39.52 20.74
CA ALA A 269 3.98 39.69 20.46
C ALA A 269 4.62 40.87 21.28
N ALA A 270 3.86 41.91 21.63
CA ALA A 270 4.36 43.01 22.42
C ALA A 270 4.63 42.64 23.90
N GLN A 271 4.11 41.50 24.35
CA GLN A 271 4.28 41.00 25.69
C GLN A 271 5.28 39.81 25.76
N CYS A 272 6.04 39.59 24.70
CA CYS A 272 7.07 38.57 24.74
C CYS A 272 8.24 39.00 25.61
N THR A 273 8.62 38.20 26.53
CA THR A 273 9.71 38.44 27.45
C THR A 273 11.07 38.35 26.71
N ALA A 274 12.01 39.22 27.03
CA ALA A 274 13.38 39.03 26.62
C ALA A 274 13.93 37.72 27.26
N ASP A 275 15.04 37.22 26.74
CA ASP A 275 15.62 35.95 27.23
C ASP A 275 15.77 35.99 28.73
N PRO A 276 15.10 35.09 29.49
CA PRO A 276 15.22 35.08 30.96
C PRO A 276 16.60 34.68 31.46
N LEU A 277 17.46 34.09 30.61
CA LEU A 277 18.84 33.73 31.00
C LEU A 277 19.70 34.90 31.47
N THR A 278 19.38 36.14 31.05
CA THR A 278 20.07 37.31 31.58
C THR A 278 19.87 37.49 33.09
N HIS A 279 18.91 36.75 33.68
CA HIS A 279 18.58 36.77 35.09
C HIS A 279 19.06 35.52 35.85
N TYR A 280 19.47 34.45 35.13
CA TYR A 280 19.97 33.25 35.76
C TYR A 280 21.40 33.42 36.17
N GLY A 281 21.66 33.25 37.45
CA GLY A 281 23.00 33.47 38.05
C GLY A 281 23.97 32.32 37.74
N ASN A 282 25.22 32.56 37.99
CA ASN A 282 26.30 31.58 37.81
C ASN A 282 26.40 30.67 39.02
N GLY A 283 25.59 29.62 39.11
CA GLY A 283 25.95 28.62 40.03
C GLY A 283 24.93 27.82 40.81
N GLY A 284 24.35 26.79 40.21
CA GLY A 284 23.68 25.71 40.93
C GLY A 284 22.26 26.04 41.44
N SER A 285 21.62 27.03 40.89
CA SER A 285 20.22 27.38 41.18
C SER A 285 19.23 26.60 40.32
N SER A 286 18.01 26.48 40.82
CA SER A 286 16.90 25.86 40.07
C SER A 286 15.86 26.92 39.70
N TYR A 287 15.52 27.00 38.45
CA TYR A 287 14.55 27.96 37.90
C TYR A 287 13.40 27.23 37.24
N ASN A 288 12.18 27.81 37.34
CA ASN A 288 10.99 27.34 36.64
C ASN A 288 10.67 28.29 35.48
N VAL A 289 10.61 27.81 34.30
CA VAL A 289 10.35 28.57 33.06
C VAL A 289 9.03 28.15 32.43
N GLY A 290 8.37 29.06 31.77
CA GLY A 290 7.09 28.83 31.13
C GLY A 290 5.92 29.47 31.88
N PRO A 291 4.68 29.12 31.58
CA PRO A 291 3.51 29.72 32.20
C PRO A 291 3.54 29.61 33.73
N GLY A 292 3.42 30.73 34.40
CA GLY A 292 3.53 30.81 35.90
C GLY A 292 4.93 30.62 36.45
N GLY A 293 5.97 30.60 35.61
CA GLY A 293 7.34 30.45 35.99
C GLY A 293 8.05 31.76 36.38
N ASP A 294 9.30 31.62 36.79
CA ASP A 294 10.18 32.74 37.16
C ASP A 294 10.46 33.63 35.93
N TYR A 295 10.46 34.94 36.12
CA TYR A 295 10.76 35.93 35.07
C TYR A 295 9.93 35.77 33.78
N THR A 296 8.73 35.23 33.87
CA THR A 296 7.85 34.95 32.73
C THR A 296 6.56 35.74 32.86
N THR A 297 6.17 36.42 31.79
CA THR A 297 4.81 37.00 31.65
C THR A 297 3.88 35.94 31.06
N THR A 298 2.99 35.38 31.87
CA THR A 298 1.97 34.45 31.38
C THR A 298 0.83 35.22 30.72
N GLN A 299 0.58 34.87 29.46
CA GLN A 299 -0.56 35.39 28.71
C GLN A 299 -1.81 34.51 28.88
N SER A 300 -2.95 34.99 28.42
CA SER A 300 -4.20 34.22 28.46
C SER A 300 -4.07 32.88 27.73
N GLY A 301 -4.71 31.84 28.25
CA GLY A 301 -4.64 30.49 27.69
C GLY A 301 -3.42 29.66 28.08
N GLY A 302 -2.65 30.09 29.09
CA GLY A 302 -1.47 29.36 29.56
C GLY A 302 -0.30 29.44 28.57
N VAL A 303 -0.12 30.62 27.95
CA VAL A 303 0.94 30.88 26.97
C VAL A 303 2.04 31.71 27.63
N ALA A 304 3.27 31.29 27.47
CA ALA A 304 4.46 32.09 27.76
C ALA A 304 5.16 32.43 26.43
N CYS A 305 5.40 33.72 26.19
CA CYS A 305 6.05 34.18 24.97
C CYS A 305 7.45 34.73 25.28
N TYR A 306 8.43 34.32 24.47
CA TYR A 306 9.81 34.73 24.54
C TYR A 306 10.31 35.23 23.19
N ASN A 307 11.18 36.25 23.19
CA ASN A 307 11.92 36.61 21.99
C ASN A 307 13.04 35.59 21.70
N SER A 308 13.67 35.07 22.74
CA SER A 308 14.55 33.91 22.73
C SER A 308 14.41 33.19 24.07
N LEU A 309 14.67 31.88 24.07
CA LEU A 309 14.70 31.08 25.29
C LEU A 309 15.88 30.13 25.25
N ILE A 310 16.82 30.31 26.14
CA ILE A 310 17.92 29.39 26.36
C ILE A 310 17.62 28.54 27.61
N VAL A 311 17.65 27.25 27.47
CA VAL A 311 17.35 26.27 28.52
C VAL A 311 18.63 25.55 28.90
N GLY A 312 19.06 25.74 30.13
CA GLY A 312 20.26 25.11 30.66
C GLY A 312 21.46 26.06 30.71
N SER A 313 22.30 25.80 31.67
CA SER A 313 23.67 26.35 31.81
C SER A 313 24.52 25.34 32.53
N ASN A 314 25.85 25.47 32.51
CA ASN A 314 26.81 24.51 33.06
C ASN A 314 26.59 24.11 34.53
N SER A 315 25.67 24.72 35.26
CA SER A 315 25.43 24.43 36.68
C SER A 315 23.99 24.65 37.15
N ASP A 316 23.14 25.28 36.37
CA ASP A 316 21.75 25.55 36.76
C ASP A 316 20.79 24.51 36.23
N THR A 317 19.76 24.18 37.00
CA THR A 317 18.65 23.31 36.56
C THR A 317 17.50 24.19 36.09
N VAL A 318 17.07 24.04 34.86
CA VAL A 318 15.90 24.71 34.33
C VAL A 318 14.73 23.71 34.21
N ASN A 319 13.67 23.97 34.98
CA ASN A 319 12.42 23.21 34.92
C ASN A 319 11.46 23.91 34.00
N LEU A 320 10.91 23.15 33.06
CA LEU A 320 9.87 23.65 32.14
C LEU A 320 8.49 23.39 32.75
N ASN A 321 7.76 24.47 33.05
CA ASN A 321 6.37 24.39 33.48
C ASN A 321 5.49 23.90 32.34
N ASN A 322 4.35 23.29 32.66
CA ASN A 322 3.38 22.85 31.68
C ASN A 322 2.79 24.04 30.90
N GLY A 323 2.64 23.91 29.59
CA GLY A 323 1.93 24.90 28.78
C GLY A 323 2.58 25.17 27.43
N ILE A 324 2.18 26.30 26.85
CA ILE A 324 2.59 26.69 25.50
C ILE A 324 3.71 27.73 25.60
N TYR A 325 4.81 27.44 24.93
CA TYR A 325 5.99 28.30 24.80
C TYR A 325 6.03 28.86 23.39
N VAL A 326 5.81 30.14 23.22
CA VAL A 326 5.95 30.82 21.92
C VAL A 326 7.35 31.43 21.86
N ILE A 327 8.10 31.08 20.83
CA ILE A 327 9.38 31.69 20.51
C ILE A 327 9.19 32.59 19.30
N ASN A 328 9.33 33.89 19.52
CA ASN A 328 8.98 34.92 18.53
C ASN A 328 10.27 35.53 17.94
N GLY A 329 10.76 34.94 16.86
CA GLY A 329 11.84 35.49 16.02
C GLY A 329 13.27 35.14 16.45
N GLY A 330 13.50 34.62 17.66
CA GLY A 330 14.85 34.34 18.16
C GLY A 330 15.22 32.85 18.14
N THR A 331 15.86 32.40 19.20
CA THR A 331 16.34 31.03 19.33
C THR A 331 15.74 30.35 20.55
N LEU A 332 15.21 29.14 20.34
CA LEU A 332 15.04 28.14 21.38
C LEU A 332 16.32 27.30 21.44
N GLU A 333 17.08 27.40 22.52
CA GLU A 333 18.34 26.72 22.64
C GLU A 333 18.38 25.86 23.91
N PHE A 334 18.70 24.56 23.75
CA PHE A 334 19.00 23.68 24.85
C PHE A 334 20.53 23.52 24.96
N GLN A 335 21.08 24.09 25.98
CA GLN A 335 22.55 24.05 26.21
C GLN A 335 22.94 22.85 27.03
N ASN A 336 24.25 22.55 27.04
CA ASN A 336 24.87 21.54 27.90
C ASN A 336 24.61 21.86 29.38
N GLY A 337 23.69 21.14 29.97
CA GLY A 337 23.16 21.34 31.29
C GLY A 337 21.77 20.69 31.39
N HIS A 338 21.30 20.46 32.57
CA HIS A 338 20.11 19.62 32.76
C HIS A 338 18.81 20.37 32.47
N ALA A 339 18.23 20.17 31.30
CA ALA A 339 16.83 20.50 31.06
C ALA A 339 15.94 19.32 31.49
N ASN A 340 15.34 19.42 32.65
CA ASN A 340 14.35 18.44 33.12
C ASN A 340 12.94 18.98 32.88
N THR A 341 12.15 18.27 32.08
CA THR A 341 10.71 18.44 32.11
C THR A 341 10.16 17.58 33.24
N THR A 342 10.01 18.12 34.40
CA THR A 342 9.31 17.41 35.49
C THR A 342 7.82 17.45 35.26
N ASN A 343 7.33 16.46 34.56
CA ASN A 343 5.89 16.24 34.43
C ASN A 343 5.32 15.59 35.68
N THR A 344 4.84 16.39 36.60
CA THR A 344 4.04 15.92 37.73
C THR A 344 2.58 16.28 37.53
N GLY A 345 1.95 15.85 36.43
CA GLY A 345 0.52 16.15 36.37
C GLY A 345 -0.18 16.07 35.01
N GLY A 346 0.36 15.40 34.02
CA GLY A 346 -0.41 15.05 32.82
C GLY A 346 -0.51 16.12 31.72
N ASN A 347 -0.16 17.36 31.96
CA ASN A 347 -0.07 18.40 30.93
C ASN A 347 1.40 18.69 30.63
N SER A 348 1.73 18.80 29.34
CA SER A 348 3.11 18.82 28.91
C SER A 348 3.43 20.09 28.13
N VAL A 349 4.58 20.16 27.50
CA VAL A 349 5.06 21.38 26.82
C VAL A 349 4.75 21.34 25.33
N LEU A 350 4.40 22.51 24.78
CA LEU A 350 4.41 22.78 23.36
C LEU A 350 5.35 23.97 23.09
N PHE A 351 6.33 23.78 22.22
CA PHE A 351 7.13 24.87 21.69
C PHE A 351 6.60 25.30 20.32
N TYR A 352 6.08 26.50 20.23
CA TYR A 352 5.64 27.11 18.98
C TYR A 352 6.69 28.10 18.49
N LEU A 353 7.28 27.83 17.32
CA LEU A 353 8.36 28.61 16.71
C LEU A 353 7.82 29.45 15.57
N THR A 354 7.85 30.76 15.69
CA THR A 354 7.29 31.68 14.68
C THR A 354 8.22 32.85 14.37
N ASN A 355 7.93 33.60 13.30
CA ASN A 355 8.65 34.81 12.89
C ASN A 355 10.17 34.63 12.73
N GLY A 356 10.62 33.50 12.18
CA GLY A 356 12.03 33.20 11.98
C GLY A 356 12.71 32.56 13.19
N ALA A 357 11.96 32.15 14.20
CA ALA A 357 12.51 31.42 15.34
C ALA A 357 13.13 30.09 14.92
N LYS A 358 14.27 29.77 15.48
CA LYS A 358 14.98 28.50 15.26
C LYS A 358 15.12 27.68 16.54
N MET A 359 15.32 26.38 16.42
CA MET A 359 15.63 25.50 17.52
C MET A 359 17.06 24.97 17.40
N VAL A 360 17.79 25.01 18.51
CA VAL A 360 19.16 24.50 18.61
C VAL A 360 19.25 23.59 19.85
N ILE A 361 19.79 22.41 19.68
CA ILE A 361 20.18 21.53 20.79
C ILE A 361 21.70 21.37 20.72
N ASP A 362 22.39 21.91 21.72
CA ASP A 362 23.84 21.91 21.76
C ASP A 362 24.41 20.54 22.12
N GLN A 363 25.70 20.40 21.86
CA GLN A 363 26.46 19.23 22.23
C GLN A 363 26.38 18.96 23.73
N GLY A 364 25.91 17.75 24.08
CA GLY A 364 25.77 17.32 25.48
C GLY A 364 24.46 17.76 26.16
N ALA A 365 23.59 18.52 25.48
CA ALA A 365 22.27 18.79 26.00
C ALA A 365 21.39 17.53 25.91
N ASN A 366 20.58 17.30 26.97
CA ASN A 366 19.74 16.11 27.09
C ASN A 366 18.27 16.50 27.35
N PRO A 367 17.58 17.24 26.46
CA PRO A 367 16.20 17.58 26.69
C PRO A 367 15.31 16.33 26.63
N ASN A 368 14.44 16.19 27.63
CA ASN A 368 13.40 15.18 27.67
C ASN A 368 12.05 15.91 27.65
N LEU A 369 11.41 15.95 26.49
CA LEU A 369 10.21 16.73 26.23
C LEU A 369 9.02 15.82 25.99
N THR A 370 7.91 16.09 26.68
CA THR A 370 6.66 15.33 26.53
C THR A 370 5.53 16.27 26.11
N ALA A 371 4.77 15.90 25.12
CA ALA A 371 3.61 16.64 24.65
C ALA A 371 2.43 16.59 25.63
N SER A 372 1.51 17.54 25.51
CA SER A 372 0.20 17.45 26.17
C SER A 372 -0.59 16.27 25.60
N THR A 373 -1.34 15.59 26.47
CA THR A 373 -2.28 14.53 26.08
C THR A 373 -3.68 15.06 25.76
N THR A 374 -3.94 16.34 25.99
CA THR A 374 -5.25 16.98 25.82
C THR A 374 -5.14 18.33 25.13
N GLY A 375 -6.28 18.80 24.60
CA GLY A 375 -6.37 20.10 23.94
C GLY A 375 -6.02 20.05 22.44
N PRO A 376 -6.01 21.22 21.77
CA PRO A 376 -5.84 21.32 20.32
C PRO A 376 -4.42 20.92 19.82
N TYR A 377 -3.46 20.84 20.73
CA TYR A 377 -2.06 20.46 20.42
C TYR A 377 -1.66 19.14 21.09
N ALA A 378 -2.65 18.31 21.42
CA ALA A 378 -2.36 17.01 22.02
C ALA A 378 -1.42 16.20 21.13
N GLY A 379 -0.39 15.62 21.72
CA GLY A 379 0.61 14.84 21.00
C GLY A 379 1.70 15.64 20.27
N ILE A 380 1.73 16.98 20.36
CA ILE A 380 2.70 17.82 19.67
C ILE A 380 3.65 18.46 20.69
N VAL A 381 4.95 18.24 20.54
CA VAL A 381 6.01 18.87 21.36
C VAL A 381 6.55 20.13 20.70
N VAL A 382 6.82 20.06 19.39
CA VAL A 382 7.37 21.18 18.63
C VAL A 382 6.43 21.44 17.44
N TYR A 383 5.99 22.68 17.34
CA TYR A 383 5.22 23.17 16.21
C TYR A 383 5.90 24.41 15.63
N GLN A 384 6.47 24.31 14.45
CA GLN A 384 7.00 25.45 13.72
C GLN A 384 5.94 25.96 12.74
N ASP A 385 5.70 27.27 12.79
CA ASP A 385 4.81 27.93 11.86
C ASP A 385 5.18 27.55 10.42
N PRO A 386 4.23 27.11 9.58
CA PRO A 386 4.52 26.78 8.19
C PRO A 386 5.16 27.93 7.38
N ALA A 387 4.95 29.18 7.78
CA ALA A 387 5.62 30.33 7.18
C ALA A 387 7.07 30.52 7.67
N ASN A 388 7.46 29.84 8.73
CA ASN A 388 8.81 29.90 9.29
C ASN A 388 9.70 28.79 8.69
N SER A 389 10.71 29.17 7.93
CA SER A 389 11.64 28.26 7.27
C SER A 389 13.00 28.15 7.99
N SER A 390 13.11 28.63 9.22
CA SER A 390 14.37 28.54 9.99
C SER A 390 14.72 27.10 10.30
N ALA A 391 16.00 26.77 10.17
CA ALA A 391 16.49 25.41 10.40
C ALA A 391 16.48 25.02 11.89
N MET A 392 16.33 23.74 12.15
CA MET A 392 16.52 23.11 13.45
C MET A 392 17.80 22.29 13.45
N THR A 393 18.63 22.46 14.50
CA THR A 393 19.89 21.71 14.62
C THR A 393 19.96 20.99 15.95
N MET A 394 20.40 19.74 15.92
CA MET A 394 20.69 18.91 17.10
C MET A 394 22.13 18.41 16.97
N SER A 395 23.00 18.84 17.89
CA SER A 395 24.42 18.58 17.81
C SER A 395 24.85 17.40 18.69
N GLY A 396 26.04 16.88 18.43
CA GLY A 396 26.56 15.64 18.96
C GLY A 396 26.68 15.57 20.50
N GLY A 397 26.54 14.34 21.01
CA GLY A 397 26.53 14.00 22.42
C GLY A 397 25.22 14.33 23.14
N SER A 398 24.22 14.83 22.46
CA SER A 398 22.88 15.03 23.01
C SER A 398 22.08 13.74 22.98
N ASN A 399 21.46 13.38 24.11
CA ASN A 399 20.45 12.32 24.18
C ASN A 399 19.08 12.97 24.27
N THR A 400 18.55 13.35 23.12
CA THR A 400 17.27 14.02 23.03
C THR A 400 16.13 13.00 23.04
N SER A 401 15.11 13.23 23.88
CA SER A 401 13.90 12.43 23.92
C SER A 401 12.68 13.32 23.71
N PHE A 402 11.94 13.05 22.64
CA PHE A 402 10.65 13.67 22.36
C PHE A 402 9.54 12.63 22.47
N ASN A 403 8.69 12.79 23.46
CA ASN A 403 7.44 12.05 23.58
C ASN A 403 6.30 12.93 23.02
N GLY A 404 6.18 12.95 21.71
CA GLY A 404 5.27 13.80 20.95
C GLY A 404 5.86 14.21 19.61
N SER A 405 5.01 14.69 18.71
CA SER A 405 5.33 15.01 17.33
C SER A 405 6.15 16.30 17.18
N ILE A 406 6.99 16.33 16.14
CA ILE A 406 7.67 17.52 15.63
C ILE A 406 7.02 17.91 14.32
N LEU A 407 6.31 19.02 14.28
CA LEU A 407 5.66 19.55 13.09
C LEU A 407 6.40 20.82 12.60
N ALA A 408 7.26 20.64 11.59
CA ALA A 408 8.10 21.70 11.04
C ALA A 408 8.21 21.60 9.50
N PRO A 409 7.07 21.71 8.77
CA PRO A 409 6.99 21.36 7.34
C PRO A 409 7.89 22.18 6.43
N SER A 410 8.29 23.39 6.86
CA SER A 410 9.17 24.28 6.10
C SER A 410 10.61 24.30 6.61
N SER A 411 10.95 23.50 7.63
CA SER A 411 12.24 23.51 8.29
C SER A 411 13.17 22.41 7.76
N ASP A 412 14.42 22.78 7.56
CA ASP A 412 15.51 21.85 7.38
C ASP A 412 15.99 21.38 8.76
N ILE A 413 15.85 20.08 9.07
CA ILE A 413 16.30 19.48 10.34
C ILE A 413 17.64 18.80 10.13
N THR A 414 18.63 19.16 10.95
CA THR A 414 19.97 18.57 10.93
C THR A 414 20.29 17.89 12.25
N LEU A 415 20.64 16.62 12.18
CA LEU A 415 21.18 15.83 13.28
C LEU A 415 22.66 15.57 13.00
N SER A 416 23.56 15.91 13.93
CA SER A 416 24.99 15.83 13.67
C SER A 416 25.81 15.25 14.84
N ASN A 417 26.98 14.68 14.53
CA ASN A 417 28.03 14.32 15.45
C ASN A 417 27.62 13.46 16.67
N GLY A 418 26.90 12.35 16.40
CA GLY A 418 26.57 11.41 17.48
C GLY A 418 25.39 11.84 18.35
N SER A 419 24.53 12.73 17.85
CA SER A 419 23.26 13.02 18.51
C SER A 419 22.36 11.79 18.46
N GLY A 420 21.91 11.32 19.62
CA GLY A 420 20.86 10.29 19.73
C GLY A 420 19.50 10.97 19.89
N THR A 421 18.56 10.70 19.01
CA THR A 421 17.21 11.23 19.12
C THR A 421 16.21 10.09 19.22
N ASN A 422 15.49 10.05 20.35
CA ASN A 422 14.36 9.15 20.56
C ASN A 422 13.07 9.93 20.33
N LEU A 423 12.34 9.56 19.31
CA LEU A 423 11.05 10.15 18.98
C LEU A 423 9.96 9.12 19.23
N SER A 424 9.05 9.40 20.15
CA SER A 424 7.91 8.53 20.45
C SER A 424 6.64 8.99 19.73
N ALA A 425 6.78 9.66 18.59
CA ALA A 425 5.69 10.12 17.73
C ALA A 425 6.22 10.48 16.33
N ASP A 426 5.50 11.32 15.62
CA ASP A 426 5.74 11.60 14.21
C ASP A 426 6.64 12.82 13.99
N MET A 427 7.35 12.85 12.85
CA MET A 427 8.14 14.02 12.43
C MET A 427 7.68 14.49 11.04
N VAL A 428 7.35 15.76 10.93
CA VAL A 428 7.19 16.46 9.64
C VAL A 428 8.30 17.49 9.53
N ALA A 429 9.05 17.44 8.45
CA ALA A 429 10.12 18.39 8.14
C ALA A 429 10.14 18.69 6.65
N LYS A 430 10.79 19.76 6.23
CA LYS A 430 11.09 19.96 4.82
C LYS A 430 12.17 18.98 4.36
N THR A 431 13.29 18.94 5.08
CA THR A 431 14.38 18.00 4.84
C THR A 431 14.91 17.44 6.15
N LEU A 432 15.51 16.26 6.11
CA LEU A 432 16.22 15.64 7.21
C LEU A 432 17.65 15.30 6.80
N THR A 433 18.62 15.91 7.42
CA THR A 433 20.04 15.61 7.25
C THR A 433 20.61 14.97 8.52
N MET A 434 21.16 13.78 8.36
CA MET A 434 21.80 13.04 9.44
C MET A 434 23.28 12.84 9.10
N THR A 435 24.16 13.38 9.95
CA THR A 435 25.61 13.30 9.74
C THR A 435 26.30 12.86 11.03
N GLY A 436 27.17 11.89 10.94
CA GLY A 436 27.99 11.45 12.06
C GLY A 436 29.47 11.53 11.72
N SER A 437 30.37 11.53 12.70
CA SER A 437 31.81 11.49 12.48
C SER A 437 32.45 10.41 13.30
N GLY A 438 33.22 9.52 12.67
CA GLY A 438 34.23 8.66 13.28
C GLY A 438 33.70 7.75 14.40
N ASP A 439 34.56 7.49 15.37
CA ASP A 439 34.43 6.46 16.40
C ASP A 439 33.36 6.67 17.50
N LEU A 440 32.53 7.69 17.38
CA LEU A 440 31.40 7.88 18.28
C LEU A 440 30.15 7.39 17.56
N ALA A 441 29.30 6.66 18.26
CA ALA A 441 28.02 6.16 17.76
C ALA A 441 27.35 7.18 16.84
N GLY A 442 26.99 6.74 15.64
CA GLY A 442 26.39 7.63 14.65
C GLY A 442 25.13 8.32 15.18
N THR A 443 24.66 9.29 14.43
CA THR A 443 23.39 9.96 14.73
C THR A 443 22.26 8.98 14.51
N ASP A 444 21.54 8.65 15.57
CA ASP A 444 20.45 7.67 15.53
C ASP A 444 19.11 8.37 15.80
N VAL A 445 18.12 8.09 14.95
CA VAL A 445 16.73 8.43 15.20
C VAL A 445 15.96 7.13 15.39
N THR A 446 15.36 6.96 16.55
CA THR A 446 14.49 5.83 16.85
C THR A 446 13.10 6.33 17.12
N VAL A 447 12.14 5.93 16.28
CA VAL A 447 10.73 6.24 16.44
C VAL A 447 10.01 5.02 16.99
N ASN A 448 9.43 5.15 18.18
CA ASN A 448 8.67 4.11 18.86
C ASN A 448 7.21 4.56 19.01
N GLY A 449 6.31 3.87 18.36
CA GLY A 449 4.88 4.12 18.55
C GLY A 449 4.06 4.07 17.27
N THR A 450 2.78 4.26 17.43
CA THR A 450 1.83 4.47 16.32
C THR A 450 1.76 5.96 16.03
N PRO A 451 1.63 6.37 14.77
CA PRO A 451 1.39 7.77 14.41
C PRO A 451 0.22 8.35 15.21
N THR A 452 0.46 9.49 15.86
CA THR A 452 -0.59 10.19 16.64
C THR A 452 -1.38 11.16 15.76
N THR A 453 -0.87 11.47 14.58
CA THR A 453 -1.50 12.31 13.55
C THR A 453 -1.78 11.45 12.31
N ASN A 454 -2.83 11.80 11.56
CA ASN A 454 -3.16 11.12 10.31
C ASN A 454 -2.17 11.51 9.21
N PHE A 455 -0.94 11.06 9.30
CA PHE A 455 -0.04 11.07 8.16
C PHE A 455 -0.56 10.14 7.07
N GLY A 456 -0.29 10.48 5.83
CA GLY A 456 -0.67 9.64 4.71
C GLY A 456 -0.15 8.21 4.89
N THR A 457 -0.97 7.24 4.51
CA THR A 457 -0.55 5.85 4.48
C THR A 457 0.07 5.53 3.13
N LEU A 458 1.19 4.83 3.15
CA LEU A 458 1.85 4.37 1.96
C LEU A 458 1.41 2.94 1.64
N ASN A 459 0.88 2.73 0.43
CA ASN A 459 0.66 1.38 -0.07
C ASN A 459 2.00 0.69 -0.32
N THR A 460 2.37 -0.22 0.55
CA THR A 460 3.66 -0.91 0.52
C THR A 460 3.68 -2.14 -0.38
N THR A 461 2.51 -2.64 -0.78
CA THR A 461 2.37 -3.70 -1.79
C THR A 461 1.35 -3.29 -2.84
N THR A 462 1.71 -3.38 -4.11
CA THR A 462 0.69 -3.51 -5.15
C THR A 462 -0.05 -4.82 -4.91
N ALA A 463 -1.37 -4.77 -4.96
CA ALA A 463 -2.19 -5.97 -4.89
C ALA A 463 -1.73 -6.95 -5.99
N LYS A 464 -1.54 -8.21 -5.63
CA LYS A 464 -1.07 -9.24 -6.54
C LYS A 464 -1.96 -10.47 -6.45
N LEU A 465 -2.44 -10.92 -7.59
CA LEU A 465 -3.13 -12.20 -7.70
C LEU A 465 -2.20 -13.34 -7.26
N THR A 466 -2.68 -14.21 -6.40
CA THR A 466 -1.89 -15.31 -5.83
C THR A 466 -2.54 -16.68 -6.01
N GLU A 467 -3.87 -16.75 -6.15
CA GLU A 467 -4.62 -17.99 -6.31
C GLU A 467 -5.99 -17.75 -6.98
#